data_a51b348f34d7ec5c03365769e15a498b
#
_entry.id   a51b348f34d7ec5c03365769e15a498b
#
_cell.length_a   1.000
_cell.length_b   1.000
_cell.length_c   1.000
_cell.angle_alpha   90.00
_cell.angle_beta   90.00
_cell.angle_gamma   90.00
#
_symmetry.space_group_name_H-M   'P 1'
#
loop_
_entity.id
_entity.type
_entity.pdbx_description
1 polymer ?
#
loop_
_entity_poly.entity_id
_entity_poly.type
_entity_poly.pdbx_seq_one_letter_code
_entity_poly.pdbx_strand_id
1 'polypeptide(L)'
;LPVQRSFTRTCTPMAFNLPNLLTWQRILAIPLLVCVYLVPFDAWGEHSRNLVATILFILASITDWLDGWLARRLGQQTELGAFLDPVADKLLVCVALVMLLDLGRINAGIAIIIIGREITISALREWMASIGARKSVAVNWMGKVKTAVQMLAIPMLLYHDPIGSFDCQYWGSWMITLAAIQTFISMAYYLKQAWPQLRGDTGAH
;
A
#
# COMPACT_ATOMS: atom_id res chain seq x y z
N LEU A 1 -6.82 46.72 16.54
CA LEU A 1 -5.75 46.27 15.61
C LEU A 1 -5.51 44.78 15.83
N PRO A 2 -5.82 43.88 14.87
CA PRO A 2 -5.52 42.48 15.00
C PRO A 2 -4.05 42.26 14.66
N VAL A 3 -3.32 41.64 15.58
CA VAL A 3 -1.94 41.17 15.39
C VAL A 3 -1.94 40.04 14.37
N GLN A 4 -1.50 40.32 13.15
CA GLN A 4 -1.13 39.32 12.17
C GLN A 4 0.08 38.56 12.69
N ARG A 5 -0.10 37.34 13.18
CA ARG A 5 0.99 36.39 13.36
C ARG A 5 1.43 35.93 12.00
N SER A 6 2.48 36.55 11.48
CA SER A 6 3.20 36.05 10.32
C SER A 6 3.79 34.69 10.65
N PHE A 7 3.17 33.64 10.13
CA PHE A 7 3.73 32.29 10.10
C PHE A 7 4.85 32.31 9.06
N THR A 8 6.06 32.69 9.49
CA THR A 8 7.27 32.49 8.69
C THR A 8 7.49 30.96 8.61
N ARG A 9 6.98 30.35 7.54
CA ARG A 9 7.41 29.00 7.13
C ARG A 9 8.88 29.12 6.73
N THR A 10 9.77 28.73 7.62
CA THR A 10 11.15 28.45 7.27
C THR A 10 11.14 27.29 6.31
N CYS A 11 11.28 27.58 4.99
CA CYS A 11 11.67 26.59 4.01
C CYS A 11 13.07 26.07 4.39
N THR A 12 13.14 25.01 5.15
CA THR A 12 14.38 24.26 5.30
C THR A 12 14.66 23.57 3.97
N PRO A 13 15.84 23.82 3.35
CA PRO A 13 16.22 23.13 2.12
C PRO A 13 16.29 21.63 2.41
N MET A 14 16.15 20.80 1.35
CA MET A 14 16.15 19.33 1.36
C MET A 14 17.10 18.76 2.41
N ALA A 15 16.69 18.79 3.66
CA ALA A 15 17.40 18.10 4.72
C ALA A 15 17.11 16.61 4.54
N PHE A 16 18.14 15.80 4.56
CA PHE A 16 18.07 14.35 4.72
C PHE A 16 17.44 14.05 6.09
N ASN A 17 16.14 14.27 6.18
CA ASN A 17 15.37 13.93 7.38
C ASN A 17 15.13 12.43 7.37
N LEU A 18 15.29 11.82 8.53
CA LEU A 18 15.11 10.37 8.72
C LEU A 18 13.84 9.83 8.04
N PRO A 19 12.65 10.51 8.13
CA PRO A 19 11.46 10.08 7.40
C PRO A 19 11.63 10.04 5.88
N ASN A 20 12.28 11.05 5.27
CA ASN A 20 12.53 11.05 3.83
C ASN A 20 13.45 9.90 3.39
N LEU A 21 14.47 9.57 4.19
CA LEU A 21 15.38 8.46 3.90
C LEU A 21 14.62 7.13 3.80
N LEU A 22 13.65 6.92 4.69
CA LEU A 22 12.87 5.72 4.76
C LEU A 22 11.89 5.62 3.56
N THR A 23 11.28 6.73 3.14
CA THR A 23 10.48 6.78 1.89
C THR A 23 11.35 6.45 0.66
N TRP A 24 12.57 6.99 0.58
CA TRP A 24 13.51 6.65 -0.50
C TRP A 24 13.92 5.18 -0.48
N GLN A 25 14.17 4.59 0.69
CA GLN A 25 14.45 3.16 0.83
C GLN A 25 13.31 2.30 0.25
N ARG A 26 12.04 2.69 0.49
CA ARG A 26 10.88 1.97 -0.06
C ARG A 26 10.79 2.11 -1.58
N ILE A 27 11.02 3.31 -2.12
CA ILE A 27 11.07 3.54 -3.56
C ILE A 27 12.16 2.69 -4.22
N LEU A 28 13.31 2.52 -3.56
CA LEU A 28 14.39 1.64 -4.04
C LEU A 28 14.06 0.15 -3.86
N ALA A 29 13.29 -0.22 -2.85
CA ALA A 29 12.88 -1.61 -2.63
C ALA A 29 11.99 -2.14 -3.76
N ILE A 30 11.20 -1.28 -4.41
CA ILE A 30 10.31 -1.67 -5.52
C ILE A 30 11.11 -2.21 -6.72
N PRO A 31 12.03 -1.45 -7.36
CA PRO A 31 12.82 -2.00 -8.45
C PRO A 31 13.73 -3.14 -8.01
N LEU A 32 14.22 -3.12 -6.75
CA LEU A 32 15.04 -4.21 -6.23
C LEU A 32 14.24 -5.52 -6.14
N LEU A 33 12.98 -5.47 -5.72
CA LEU A 33 12.07 -6.63 -5.71
C LEU A 33 11.90 -7.21 -7.12
N VAL A 34 11.75 -6.37 -8.13
CA VAL A 34 11.67 -6.80 -9.54
C VAL A 34 12.99 -7.40 -9.99
N CYS A 35 14.13 -6.75 -9.67
CA CYS A 35 15.47 -7.23 -10.05
C CYS A 35 15.77 -8.62 -9.50
N VAL A 36 15.30 -8.96 -8.29
CA VAL A 36 15.48 -10.31 -7.69
C VAL A 36 14.90 -11.39 -8.61
N TYR A 37 13.80 -11.11 -9.31
CA TYR A 37 13.18 -12.07 -10.22
C TYR A 37 13.69 -12.00 -11.66
N LEU A 38 14.35 -10.90 -12.05
CA LEU A 38 14.98 -10.77 -13.36
C LEU A 38 16.36 -11.49 -13.42
N VAL A 39 16.98 -11.75 -12.27
CA VAL A 39 18.25 -12.49 -12.23
C VAL A 39 18.02 -13.96 -12.62
N PRO A 40 18.79 -14.53 -13.56
CA PRO A 40 18.64 -15.92 -14.01
C PRO A 40 18.70 -16.93 -12.86
N PHE A 41 17.89 -17.99 -12.96
CA PHE A 41 17.78 -19.07 -11.98
C PHE A 41 19.12 -19.72 -11.58
N ASP A 42 20.00 -19.87 -12.57
CA ASP A 42 21.28 -20.56 -12.41
C ASP A 42 22.22 -19.91 -11.39
N ALA A 43 21.98 -18.61 -11.09
CA ALA A 43 22.84 -17.87 -10.16
C ALA A 43 22.46 -18.04 -8.67
N TRP A 44 21.14 -18.22 -8.36
CA TRP A 44 20.67 -18.10 -6.96
C TRP A 44 19.83 -19.26 -6.45
N GLY A 45 19.24 -20.06 -7.32
CA GLY A 45 18.23 -21.06 -6.99
C GLY A 45 16.88 -20.43 -6.57
N GLU A 46 15.80 -21.16 -6.75
CA GLU A 46 14.45 -20.67 -6.52
C GLU A 46 14.20 -20.29 -5.05
N HIS A 47 14.60 -21.14 -4.13
CA HIS A 47 14.44 -20.92 -2.69
C HIS A 47 15.10 -19.62 -2.21
N SER A 48 16.35 -19.38 -2.60
CA SER A 48 17.09 -18.18 -2.18
C SER A 48 16.44 -16.90 -2.73
N ARG A 49 15.96 -16.94 -3.96
CA ARG A 49 15.26 -15.86 -4.62
C ARG A 49 13.94 -15.52 -3.89
N ASN A 50 13.13 -16.53 -3.58
CA ASN A 50 11.89 -16.40 -2.85
C ASN A 50 12.14 -15.83 -1.45
N LEU A 51 13.17 -16.31 -0.76
CA LEU A 51 13.55 -15.83 0.56
C LEU A 51 13.96 -14.35 0.53
N VAL A 52 14.83 -13.95 -0.43
CA VAL A 52 15.26 -12.55 -0.58
C VAL A 52 14.10 -11.64 -0.91
N ALA A 53 13.22 -12.03 -1.85
CA ALA A 53 12.04 -11.26 -2.20
C ALA A 53 11.09 -11.08 -1.01
N THR A 54 10.89 -12.13 -0.23
CA THR A 54 10.07 -12.10 0.99
C THR A 54 10.64 -11.16 2.03
N ILE A 55 11.95 -11.26 2.30
CA ILE A 55 12.65 -10.39 3.26
C ILE A 55 12.56 -8.92 2.81
N LEU A 56 12.81 -8.63 1.52
CA LEU A 56 12.70 -7.28 0.98
C LEU A 56 11.30 -6.69 1.14
N PHE A 57 10.27 -7.48 0.83
CA PHE A 57 8.88 -7.04 0.98
C PHE A 57 8.52 -6.78 2.45
N ILE A 58 8.91 -7.68 3.37
CA ILE A 58 8.66 -7.53 4.81
C ILE A 58 9.39 -6.30 5.35
N LEU A 59 10.67 -6.12 5.02
CA LEU A 59 11.45 -4.95 5.46
C LEU A 59 10.83 -3.65 4.95
N ALA A 60 10.45 -3.58 3.67
CA ALA A 60 9.79 -2.40 3.11
C ALA A 60 8.45 -2.10 3.82
N SER A 61 7.66 -3.14 4.15
CA SER A 61 6.37 -2.99 4.84
C SER A 61 6.54 -2.55 6.30
N ILE A 62 7.53 -3.09 7.01
CA ILE A 62 7.84 -2.69 8.40
C ILE A 62 8.36 -1.25 8.44
N THR A 63 9.22 -0.89 7.49
CA THR A 63 9.77 0.47 7.37
C THR A 63 8.64 1.48 7.18
N ASP A 64 7.64 1.19 6.34
CA ASP A 64 6.45 2.03 6.17
C ASP A 64 5.71 2.31 7.48
N TRP A 65 5.47 1.26 8.26
CA TRP A 65 4.80 1.42 9.55
C TRP A 65 5.63 2.28 10.52
N LEU A 66 6.95 2.09 10.52
CA LEU A 66 7.89 2.81 11.37
C LEU A 66 7.98 4.30 11.01
N ASP A 67 8.00 4.62 9.69
CA ASP A 67 8.04 5.98 9.16
C ASP A 67 6.82 6.79 9.57
N GLY A 68 5.65 6.22 9.36
CA GLY A 68 4.40 6.87 9.75
C GLY A 68 4.31 7.15 11.26
N TRP A 69 4.90 6.29 12.10
CA TRP A 69 4.96 6.49 13.54
C TRP A 69 6.00 7.56 13.92
N LEU A 70 7.20 7.50 13.32
CA LEU A 70 8.31 8.40 13.59
C LEU A 70 8.01 9.83 13.12
N ALA A 71 7.47 9.99 11.91
CA ALA A 71 7.08 11.29 11.35
C ALA A 71 6.05 12.00 12.23
N ARG A 72 5.07 11.26 12.77
CA ARG A 72 4.07 11.80 13.70
C ARG A 72 4.70 12.23 15.03
N ARG A 73 5.70 11.48 15.54
CA ARG A 73 6.37 11.83 16.80
C ARG A 73 7.33 13.00 16.68
N LEU A 74 8.03 13.11 15.55
CA LEU A 74 9.06 14.13 15.33
C LEU A 74 8.49 15.44 14.73
N GLY A 75 7.25 15.46 14.26
CA GLY A 75 6.64 16.63 13.60
C GLY A 75 7.35 17.05 12.30
N GLN A 76 8.18 16.17 11.72
CA GLN A 76 9.02 16.44 10.56
C GLN A 76 8.40 15.85 9.29
N GLN A 77 7.19 16.29 8.95
CA GLN A 77 6.57 15.92 7.68
C GLN A 77 7.01 16.91 6.60
N THR A 78 7.64 16.40 5.54
CA THR A 78 7.89 17.19 4.32
C THR A 78 6.72 17.05 3.37
N GLU A 79 6.43 18.09 2.57
CA GLU A 79 5.36 18.05 1.57
C GLU A 79 5.61 16.94 0.53
N LEU A 80 6.87 16.74 0.13
CA LEU A 80 7.27 15.67 -0.79
C LEU A 80 7.05 14.28 -0.18
N GLY A 81 7.44 14.06 1.08
CA GLY A 81 7.21 12.79 1.78
C GLY A 81 5.72 12.48 1.90
N ALA A 82 4.91 13.44 2.32
CA ALA A 82 3.46 13.27 2.44
C ALA A 82 2.77 12.91 1.11
N PHE A 83 3.35 13.31 -0.04
CA PHE A 83 2.88 12.92 -1.36
C PHE A 83 3.41 11.54 -1.77
N LEU A 84 4.70 11.26 -1.55
CA LEU A 84 5.36 10.03 -1.99
C LEU A 84 4.96 8.80 -1.16
N ASP A 85 4.73 8.96 0.15
CA ASP A 85 4.40 7.85 1.04
C ASP A 85 3.18 7.03 0.56
N PRO A 86 1.99 7.64 0.31
CA PRO A 86 0.83 6.87 -0.15
C PRO A 86 1.01 6.29 -1.56
N VAL A 87 1.90 6.85 -2.37
CA VAL A 87 2.21 6.34 -3.72
C VAL A 87 3.12 5.13 -3.63
N ALA A 88 4.21 5.23 -2.86
CA ALA A 88 5.19 4.16 -2.69
C ALA A 88 4.57 2.90 -2.04
N ASP A 89 3.71 3.08 -1.02
CA ASP A 89 3.00 1.99 -0.35
C ASP A 89 2.14 1.18 -1.33
N LYS A 90 1.35 1.86 -2.16
CA LYS A 90 0.51 1.20 -3.16
C LYS A 90 1.32 0.56 -4.27
N LEU A 91 2.39 1.22 -4.74
CA LEU A 91 3.25 0.67 -5.78
C LEU A 91 3.94 -0.62 -5.31
N LEU A 92 4.41 -0.69 -4.08
CA LEU A 92 5.02 -1.91 -3.52
C LEU A 92 4.06 -3.09 -3.60
N VAL A 93 2.81 -2.89 -3.16
CA VAL A 93 1.77 -3.93 -3.20
C VAL A 93 1.41 -4.31 -4.63
N CYS A 94 1.23 -3.32 -5.53
CA CYS A 94 0.90 -3.56 -6.93
C CYS A 94 2.01 -4.37 -7.63
N VAL A 95 3.26 -4.00 -7.42
CA VAL A 95 4.42 -4.71 -8.00
C VAL A 95 4.51 -6.13 -7.46
N ALA A 96 4.35 -6.33 -6.15
CA ALA A 96 4.35 -7.66 -5.55
C ALA A 96 3.23 -8.56 -6.14
N LEU A 97 2.01 -8.02 -6.33
CA LEU A 97 0.90 -8.77 -6.95
C LEU A 97 1.16 -9.09 -8.42
N VAL A 98 1.76 -8.18 -9.18
CA VAL A 98 2.13 -8.43 -10.59
C VAL A 98 3.21 -9.50 -10.66
N MET A 99 4.21 -9.46 -9.78
CA MET A 99 5.24 -10.51 -9.71
C MET A 99 4.65 -11.86 -9.32
N LEU A 100 3.73 -11.91 -8.34
CA LEU A 100 3.04 -13.14 -7.96
C LEU A 100 2.17 -13.70 -9.09
N LEU A 101 1.59 -12.83 -9.92
CA LEU A 101 0.84 -13.22 -11.11
C LEU A 101 1.77 -13.82 -12.18
N ASP A 102 2.90 -13.19 -12.45
CA ASP A 102 3.91 -13.65 -13.41
C ASP A 102 4.49 -15.00 -12.99
N LEU A 103 4.69 -15.21 -11.69
CA LEU A 103 5.12 -16.49 -11.11
C LEU A 103 4.02 -17.58 -11.09
N GLY A 104 2.80 -17.27 -11.53
CA GLY A 104 1.67 -18.20 -11.51
C GLY A 104 1.14 -18.54 -10.10
N ARG A 105 1.50 -17.75 -9.08
CA ARG A 105 1.13 -17.99 -7.68
C ARG A 105 -0.23 -17.42 -7.28
N ILE A 106 -0.76 -16.48 -8.05
CA ILE A 106 -2.12 -15.93 -7.92
C ILE A 106 -2.81 -15.87 -9.27
N ASN A 107 -4.15 -15.81 -9.25
CA ASN A 107 -4.96 -15.65 -10.45
C ASN A 107 -5.06 -14.18 -10.86
N ALA A 108 -5.10 -13.89 -12.17
CA ALA A 108 -5.26 -12.55 -12.72
C ALA A 108 -6.48 -11.80 -12.15
N GLY A 109 -7.61 -12.49 -11.94
CA GLY A 109 -8.79 -11.90 -11.34
C GLY A 109 -8.55 -11.33 -9.95
N ILE A 110 -7.77 -12.03 -9.10
CA ILE A 110 -7.40 -11.58 -7.76
C ILE A 110 -6.53 -10.32 -7.85
N ALA A 111 -5.51 -10.33 -8.71
CA ALA A 111 -4.62 -9.18 -8.91
C ALA A 111 -5.40 -7.95 -9.39
N ILE A 112 -6.27 -8.11 -10.40
CA ILE A 112 -7.08 -7.01 -10.96
C ILE A 112 -8.02 -6.42 -9.90
N ILE A 113 -8.70 -7.26 -9.10
CA ILE A 113 -9.62 -6.80 -8.06
C ILE A 113 -8.87 -5.99 -7.00
N ILE A 114 -7.73 -6.48 -6.53
CA ILE A 114 -6.97 -5.81 -5.47
C ILE A 114 -6.36 -4.51 -5.99
N ILE A 115 -5.64 -4.53 -7.11
CA ILE A 115 -5.00 -3.36 -7.71
C ILE A 115 -6.04 -2.32 -8.12
N GLY A 116 -7.09 -2.74 -8.83
CA GLY A 116 -8.15 -1.85 -9.28
C GLY A 116 -8.83 -1.12 -8.13
N ARG A 117 -9.09 -1.84 -7.03
CA ARG A 117 -9.65 -1.21 -5.82
C ARG A 117 -8.67 -0.22 -5.16
N GLU A 118 -7.39 -0.58 -5.07
CA GLU A 118 -6.40 0.33 -4.44
C GLU A 118 -6.33 1.66 -5.19
N ILE A 119 -6.36 1.63 -6.53
CA ILE A 119 -6.37 2.82 -7.37
C ILE A 119 -7.71 3.57 -7.23
N THR A 120 -8.84 2.87 -7.40
CA THR A 120 -10.18 3.48 -7.40
C THR A 120 -10.49 4.16 -6.07
N ILE A 121 -10.25 3.48 -4.94
CA ILE A 121 -10.54 4.06 -3.62
C ILE A 121 -9.59 5.20 -3.28
N SER A 122 -8.35 5.17 -3.78
CA SER A 122 -7.42 6.27 -3.58
C SER A 122 -7.86 7.52 -4.33
N ALA A 123 -8.21 7.37 -5.60
CA ALA A 123 -8.72 8.45 -6.43
C ALA A 123 -10.04 9.02 -5.85
N LEU A 124 -10.94 8.13 -5.40
CA LEU A 124 -12.19 8.54 -4.77
C LEU A 124 -11.96 9.35 -3.48
N ARG A 125 -11.04 8.92 -2.63
CA ARG A 125 -10.71 9.65 -1.39
C ARG A 125 -10.10 11.02 -1.67
N GLU A 126 -9.23 11.11 -2.65
CA GLU A 126 -8.60 12.36 -3.06
C GLU A 126 -9.65 13.33 -3.61
N TRP A 127 -10.52 12.86 -4.50
CA TRP A 127 -11.64 13.64 -5.01
C TRP A 127 -12.60 14.10 -3.91
N MET A 128 -13.00 13.21 -3.00
CA MET A 128 -13.86 13.58 -1.86
C MET A 128 -13.17 14.57 -0.91
N ALA A 129 -11.85 14.51 -0.80
CA ALA A 129 -11.09 15.49 -0.02
C ALA A 129 -11.07 16.87 -0.68
N SER A 130 -10.99 16.93 -2.02
CA SER A 130 -11.00 18.19 -2.78
C SER A 130 -12.34 18.92 -2.71
N ILE A 131 -13.47 18.19 -2.63
CA ILE A 131 -14.81 18.76 -2.48
C ILE A 131 -15.23 18.97 -1.00
N GLY A 132 -14.32 18.80 -0.04
CA GLY A 132 -14.59 19.02 1.39
C GLY A 132 -15.37 17.90 2.10
N ALA A 133 -15.75 16.83 1.41
CA ALA A 133 -16.61 15.75 1.91
C ALA A 133 -15.82 14.57 2.56
N ARG A 134 -14.66 14.85 3.20
CA ARG A 134 -13.78 13.84 3.81
C ARG A 134 -14.45 12.88 4.79
N LYS A 135 -15.49 13.32 5.51
CA LYS A 135 -16.17 12.52 6.55
C LYS A 135 -16.99 11.36 5.99
N SER A 136 -17.47 11.47 4.74
CA SER A 136 -18.33 10.44 4.16
C SER A 136 -17.59 9.17 3.72
N VAL A 137 -16.26 9.23 3.58
CA VAL A 137 -15.40 8.10 3.20
C VAL A 137 -14.40 7.74 4.31
N ALA A 138 -14.84 7.84 5.57
CA ALA A 138 -14.02 7.47 6.72
C ALA A 138 -13.63 5.98 6.66
N VAL A 139 -12.36 5.69 7.00
CA VAL A 139 -11.82 4.32 7.01
C VAL A 139 -12.59 3.48 8.01
N ASN A 140 -13.41 2.56 7.52
CA ASN A 140 -14.12 1.60 8.36
C ASN A 140 -13.13 0.52 8.86
N TRP A 141 -13.39 -0.09 10.01
CA TRP A 141 -12.57 -1.16 10.61
C TRP A 141 -12.33 -2.33 9.64
N MET A 142 -13.32 -2.66 8.80
CA MET A 142 -13.19 -3.66 7.73
C MET A 142 -12.02 -3.39 6.77
N GLY A 143 -11.70 -2.12 6.49
CA GLY A 143 -10.55 -1.77 5.65
C GLY A 143 -9.20 -2.06 6.31
N LYS A 144 -9.10 -1.97 7.63
CA LYS A 144 -7.86 -2.27 8.38
C LYS A 144 -7.57 -3.77 8.40
N VAL A 145 -8.59 -4.60 8.68
CA VAL A 145 -8.45 -6.07 8.70
C VAL A 145 -8.04 -6.60 7.33
N LYS A 146 -8.69 -6.13 6.26
CA LYS A 146 -8.33 -6.51 4.89
C LYS A 146 -6.87 -6.24 4.57
N THR A 147 -6.38 -5.04 4.88
CA THR A 147 -4.99 -4.67 4.61
C THR A 147 -4.02 -5.55 5.40
N ALA A 148 -4.33 -5.86 6.66
CA ALA A 148 -3.52 -6.77 7.47
C ALA A 148 -3.47 -8.19 6.88
N VAL A 149 -4.61 -8.74 6.45
CA VAL A 149 -4.67 -10.06 5.80
C VAL A 149 -3.86 -10.08 4.50
N GLN A 150 -3.96 -9.02 3.69
CA GLN A 150 -3.21 -8.89 2.44
C GLN A 150 -1.70 -8.77 2.69
N MET A 151 -1.28 -7.98 3.69
CA MET A 151 0.13 -7.81 4.05
C MET A 151 0.76 -9.09 4.64
N LEU A 152 -0.03 -10.02 5.16
CA LEU A 152 0.42 -11.35 5.57
C LEU A 152 0.43 -12.33 4.41
N ALA A 153 -0.56 -12.28 3.53
CA ALA A 153 -0.69 -13.20 2.40
C ALA A 153 0.42 -13.04 1.35
N ILE A 154 0.80 -11.79 1.03
CA ILE A 154 1.81 -11.51 0.00
C ILE A 154 3.17 -12.13 0.34
N PRO A 155 3.77 -11.92 1.53
CA PRO A 155 5.05 -12.55 1.87
C PRO A 155 4.97 -14.08 1.92
N MET A 156 3.83 -14.67 2.35
CA MET A 156 3.65 -16.12 2.31
C MET A 156 3.69 -16.65 0.86
N LEU A 157 3.06 -15.96 -0.06
CA LEU A 157 3.05 -16.30 -1.48
C LEU A 157 4.40 -16.04 -2.17
N LEU A 158 5.14 -15.01 -1.74
CA LEU A 158 6.50 -14.75 -2.22
C LEU A 158 7.46 -15.83 -1.75
N TYR A 159 7.36 -16.24 -0.47
CA TYR A 159 8.19 -17.30 0.10
C TYR A 159 7.92 -18.64 -0.59
N HIS A 160 6.66 -18.98 -0.82
CA HIS A 160 6.14 -20.15 -1.57
C HIS A 160 6.44 -21.51 -0.93
N ASP A 161 7.61 -21.70 -0.34
CA ASP A 161 8.07 -22.97 0.19
C ASP A 161 7.34 -23.36 1.49
N PRO A 162 7.14 -24.66 1.76
CA PRO A 162 6.56 -25.10 3.03
C PRO A 162 7.56 -24.93 4.20
N ILE A 163 7.05 -24.45 5.33
CA ILE A 163 7.81 -24.36 6.59
C ILE A 163 7.38 -25.53 7.50
N GLY A 164 8.13 -26.61 7.46
CA GLY A 164 7.75 -27.84 8.17
C GLY A 164 6.42 -28.40 7.66
N SER A 165 5.39 -28.48 8.51
CA SER A 165 4.05 -28.93 8.15
C SER A 165 3.14 -27.81 7.64
N PHE A 166 3.63 -26.56 7.60
CA PHE A 166 2.85 -25.39 7.19
C PHE A 166 3.13 -25.06 5.73
N ASP A 167 2.10 -25.20 4.89
CA ASP A 167 2.16 -24.88 3.46
C ASP A 167 1.84 -23.38 3.25
N CYS A 168 2.89 -22.58 3.00
CA CYS A 168 2.78 -21.14 2.81
C CYS A 168 1.96 -20.79 1.55
N GLN A 169 2.10 -21.57 0.46
CA GLN A 169 1.36 -21.36 -0.77
C GLN A 169 -0.15 -21.60 -0.58
N TYR A 170 -0.51 -22.68 0.09
CA TYR A 170 -1.91 -23.02 0.34
C TYR A 170 -2.59 -21.93 1.20
N TRP A 171 -2.02 -21.61 2.35
CA TRP A 171 -2.60 -20.62 3.25
C TRP A 171 -2.54 -19.20 2.68
N GLY A 172 -1.47 -18.84 2.00
CA GLY A 172 -1.33 -17.56 1.30
C GLY A 172 -2.39 -17.37 0.22
N SER A 173 -2.69 -18.43 -0.56
CA SER A 173 -3.72 -18.39 -1.60
C SER A 173 -5.13 -18.23 -1.02
N TRP A 174 -5.45 -18.87 0.09
CA TRP A 174 -6.71 -18.66 0.78
C TRP A 174 -6.84 -17.25 1.35
N MET A 175 -5.79 -16.75 2.00
CA MET A 175 -5.79 -15.42 2.58
C MET A 175 -5.92 -14.32 1.52
N ILE A 176 -5.20 -14.42 0.40
CA ILE A 176 -5.28 -13.41 -0.67
C ILE A 176 -6.64 -13.44 -1.36
N THR A 177 -7.24 -14.63 -1.54
CA THR A 177 -8.59 -14.78 -2.09
C THR A 177 -9.63 -14.16 -1.17
N LEU A 178 -9.55 -14.41 0.14
CA LEU A 178 -10.41 -13.79 1.14
C LEU A 178 -10.27 -12.27 1.13
N ALA A 179 -9.03 -11.77 1.06
CA ALA A 179 -8.74 -10.33 0.94
C ALA A 179 -9.35 -9.74 -0.34
N ALA A 180 -9.32 -10.45 -1.47
CA ALA A 180 -9.93 -10.01 -2.73
C ALA A 180 -11.46 -9.91 -2.62
N ILE A 181 -12.11 -10.92 -2.03
CA ILE A 181 -13.57 -10.92 -1.79
C ILE A 181 -13.97 -9.74 -0.88
N GLN A 182 -13.31 -9.57 0.27
CA GLN A 182 -13.56 -8.45 1.18
C GLN A 182 -13.31 -7.10 0.49
N THR A 183 -12.30 -7.06 -0.37
CA THR A 183 -11.94 -5.89 -1.18
C THR A 183 -13.06 -5.50 -2.12
N PHE A 184 -13.63 -6.46 -2.85
CA PHE A 184 -14.72 -6.26 -3.78
C PHE A 184 -15.98 -5.74 -3.06
N ILE A 185 -16.37 -6.38 -1.95
CA ILE A 185 -17.51 -5.97 -1.14
C ILE A 185 -17.33 -4.54 -0.61
N SER A 186 -16.13 -4.23 -0.08
CA SER A 186 -15.87 -2.91 0.47
C SER A 186 -15.85 -1.83 -0.62
N MET A 187 -15.36 -2.13 -1.83
CA MET A 187 -15.40 -1.22 -2.97
C MET A 187 -16.83 -0.87 -3.38
N ALA A 188 -17.70 -1.88 -3.50
CA ALA A 188 -19.11 -1.69 -3.81
C ALA A 188 -19.80 -0.79 -2.76
N TYR A 189 -19.50 -0.99 -1.47
CA TYR A 189 -20.01 -0.16 -0.39
C TYR A 189 -19.56 1.30 -0.51
N TYR A 190 -18.27 1.56 -0.74
CA TYR A 190 -17.75 2.93 -0.88
C TYR A 190 -18.30 3.64 -2.11
N LEU A 191 -18.42 2.95 -3.24
CA LEU A 191 -19.02 3.52 -4.45
C LEU A 191 -20.50 3.88 -4.21
N LYS A 192 -21.25 3.00 -3.55
CA LYS A 192 -22.65 3.29 -3.18
C LYS A 192 -22.76 4.53 -2.28
N GLN A 193 -21.85 4.69 -1.32
CA GLN A 193 -21.84 5.82 -0.41
C GLN A 193 -21.44 7.15 -1.08
N ALA A 194 -20.54 7.09 -2.08
CA ALA A 194 -20.14 8.26 -2.86
C ALA A 194 -21.13 8.63 -3.97
N TRP A 195 -22.05 7.72 -4.32
CA TRP A 195 -22.98 7.88 -5.44
C TRP A 195 -23.85 9.16 -5.43
N PRO A 196 -24.44 9.61 -4.30
CA PRO A 196 -25.22 10.84 -4.25
C PRO A 196 -24.40 12.07 -4.62
N GLN A 197 -23.13 12.12 -4.19
CA GLN A 197 -22.23 13.24 -4.47
C GLN A 197 -21.72 13.22 -5.92
N LEU A 198 -21.53 12.01 -6.49
CA LEU A 198 -21.20 11.85 -7.92
C LEU A 198 -22.33 12.30 -8.85
N ARG A 199 -23.59 12.21 -8.41
CA ARG A 199 -24.76 12.70 -9.16
C ARG A 199 -25.01 14.21 -9.04
N GLY A 200 -24.23 14.90 -8.19
CA GLY A 200 -24.47 16.32 -7.95
C GLY A 200 -25.68 16.61 -7.05
N ASP A 201 -26.28 15.59 -6.45
CA ASP A 201 -27.30 15.73 -5.42
C ASP A 201 -26.67 16.19 -4.09
N THR A 202 -25.93 17.30 -4.13
CA THR A 202 -25.60 18.03 -2.92
C THR A 202 -26.90 18.66 -2.44
N GLY A 203 -27.59 17.94 -1.55
CA GLY A 203 -28.76 18.48 -0.89
C GLY A 203 -28.46 19.86 -0.36
N ALA A 204 -29.05 20.84 -0.99
CA ALA A 204 -29.23 22.17 -0.43
C ALA A 204 -30.05 22.00 0.85
N HIS A 205 -29.37 22.02 2.00
CA HIS A 205 -29.94 22.35 3.30
C HIS A 205 -28.93 23.16 4.10
#